data_8018976dda6d6ad9fb414c19b64e8562
#
_entry.id   8018976dda6d6ad9fb414c19b64e8562
#
_cell.length_a   1.000
_cell.length_b   1.000
_cell.length_c   1.000
_cell.angle_alpha   90.00
_cell.angle_beta   90.00
_cell.angle_gamma   90.00
#
_symmetry.space_group_name_H-M   'P 1'
#
loop_
_entity.id
_entity.type
_entity.pdbx_description
1 polymer ?
#
loop_
_entity_poly.entity_id
_entity_poly.type
_entity_poly.pdbx_seq_one_letter_code
_entity_poly.pdbx_strand_id
1 'polypeptide(L)'
;VQEQGSAIFCQLWHVGGIRKPGQPPNPEVPGYTPSGLVKKDKKVAYEMTDNDVEDLIQNYVSDIETIKMLGFDGVELHGAHGYMIDQFFWRDTNIRKDKYGKEEDLRTKFLCEIVSRARKLVGNDFPIMLRFSQWKQQDYEALLAPSPEDLETFLGPISDSGVDVFHASTRRYWEPEFEGSNLNLAGWTKKITNKPTITVGSVGLDSDFIGLYVGNDKANTSSIKSLVEMFDREEFDMVAVGSCLL
;
A
#
# COMPACT_ATOMS: atom_id res chain seq x y z
N VAL A 1 -0.36 20.97 12.80
CA VAL A 1 0.30 19.70 13.13
C VAL A 1 1.74 19.99 13.51
N GLN A 2 2.58 20.48 12.61
CA GLN A 2 4.01 20.77 12.82
C GLN A 2 4.25 21.78 13.97
N GLU A 3 3.45 22.81 14.09
CA GLU A 3 3.50 23.79 15.20
C GLU A 3 3.33 23.15 16.59
N GLN A 4 2.76 21.95 16.64
CA GLN A 4 2.58 21.15 17.86
C GLN A 4 3.65 20.07 18.01
N GLY A 5 4.73 20.11 17.21
CA GLY A 5 5.85 19.18 17.28
C GLY A 5 5.58 17.79 16.65
N SER A 6 4.52 17.65 15.84
CA SER A 6 4.20 16.41 15.14
C SER A 6 4.50 16.50 13.65
N ALA A 7 4.98 15.40 13.07
CA ALA A 7 5.20 15.30 11.63
C ALA A 7 3.87 15.13 10.87
N ILE A 8 3.83 15.59 9.61
CA ILE A 8 2.70 15.42 8.70
C ILE A 8 3.18 14.87 7.37
N PHE A 9 2.60 13.74 6.96
CA PHE A 9 2.87 13.08 5.69
C PHE A 9 1.68 13.23 4.74
N CYS A 10 1.96 13.49 3.47
CA CYS A 10 0.94 13.49 2.43
C CYS A 10 0.85 12.08 1.83
N GLN A 11 -0.36 11.52 1.71
CA GLN A 11 -0.56 10.26 1.02
C GLN A 11 -0.94 10.50 -0.43
N LEU A 12 -0.16 9.96 -1.38
CA LEU A 12 -0.49 9.90 -2.79
C LEU A 12 -1.30 8.65 -3.10
N TRP A 13 -2.49 8.86 -3.63
CA TRP A 13 -3.46 7.82 -3.91
C TRP A 13 -4.13 8.02 -5.25
N HIS A 14 -4.08 7.00 -6.12
CA HIS A 14 -4.76 6.96 -7.40
C HIS A 14 -5.72 5.77 -7.45
N VAL A 15 -6.99 6.03 -7.69
CA VAL A 15 -8.10 5.06 -7.63
C VAL A 15 -7.92 3.88 -8.60
N GLY A 16 -7.23 4.10 -9.73
CA GLY A 16 -7.03 3.06 -10.75
C GLY A 16 -8.34 2.59 -11.37
N GLY A 17 -8.44 1.30 -11.59
CA GLY A 17 -9.61 0.67 -12.21
C GLY A 17 -10.87 0.64 -11.35
N ILE A 18 -10.81 1.02 -10.07
CA ILE A 18 -11.99 1.11 -9.20
C ILE A 18 -12.85 2.34 -9.54
N ARG A 19 -12.29 3.33 -10.25
CA ARG A 19 -13.05 4.47 -10.76
C ARG A 19 -14.21 3.99 -11.61
N LYS A 20 -15.43 4.42 -11.27
CA LYS A 20 -16.64 4.13 -12.04
C LYS A 20 -16.83 5.22 -13.09
N PRO A 21 -17.06 4.89 -14.37
CA PRO A 21 -17.50 5.85 -15.38
C PRO A 21 -18.79 6.56 -14.94
N GLY A 22 -19.01 7.79 -15.43
CA GLY A 22 -20.17 8.58 -15.09
C GLY A 22 -20.06 9.41 -13.81
N GLN A 23 -18.93 9.36 -13.11
CA GLN A 23 -18.72 10.12 -11.86
C GLN A 23 -17.96 11.45 -12.11
N PRO A 24 -18.37 12.55 -11.44
CA PRO A 24 -17.62 13.79 -11.46
C PRO A 24 -16.17 13.58 -10.95
N PRO A 25 -15.21 14.48 -11.27
CA PRO A 25 -15.40 15.68 -12.11
C PRO A 25 -15.43 15.39 -13.62
N ASN A 26 -14.94 14.26 -14.11
CA ASN A 26 -14.79 13.90 -15.52
C ASN A 26 -15.52 12.59 -15.80
N PRO A 27 -16.84 12.61 -16.06
CA PRO A 27 -17.65 11.39 -16.15
C PRO A 27 -17.29 10.47 -17.34
N GLU A 28 -16.71 11.02 -18.40
CA GLU A 28 -16.26 10.27 -19.59
C GLU A 28 -14.90 9.58 -19.39
N VAL A 29 -14.13 9.94 -18.35
CA VAL A 29 -12.83 9.33 -18.12
C VAL A 29 -13.00 7.97 -17.45
N PRO A 30 -12.50 6.88 -18.06
CA PRO A 30 -12.56 5.54 -17.48
C PRO A 30 -11.58 5.37 -16.31
N GLY A 31 -11.72 4.29 -15.58
CA GLY A 31 -10.66 3.82 -14.69
C GLY A 31 -9.49 3.28 -15.53
N TYR A 32 -8.27 3.47 -15.03
CA TYR A 32 -7.03 3.01 -15.66
C TYR A 32 -6.47 1.82 -14.89
N THR A 33 -5.96 0.81 -15.59
CA THR A 33 -5.22 -0.30 -14.97
C THR A 33 -4.08 -0.74 -15.90
N PRO A 34 -3.09 -1.50 -15.39
CA PRO A 34 -1.99 -1.99 -16.21
C PRO A 34 -2.45 -2.75 -17.47
N SER A 35 -3.57 -3.49 -17.38
CA SER A 35 -4.02 -4.40 -18.45
C SER A 35 -5.52 -4.31 -18.76
N GLY A 36 -6.20 -3.25 -18.32
CA GLY A 36 -7.65 -3.11 -18.45
C GLY A 36 -8.47 -3.96 -17.46
N LEU A 37 -7.79 -4.78 -16.63
CA LEU A 37 -8.41 -5.70 -15.67
C LEU A 37 -8.57 -5.03 -14.31
N VAL A 38 -9.76 -5.10 -13.71
CA VAL A 38 -10.04 -4.63 -12.33
C VAL A 38 -9.99 -5.75 -11.29
N LYS A 39 -10.13 -6.98 -11.75
CA LYS A 39 -9.86 -8.25 -11.06
C LYS A 39 -9.73 -9.35 -12.09
N LYS A 40 -9.43 -10.57 -11.68
CA LYS A 40 -9.33 -11.74 -12.56
C LYS A 40 -10.53 -11.81 -13.51
N ASP A 41 -10.24 -11.96 -14.80
CA ASP A 41 -11.21 -12.11 -15.90
C ASP A 41 -12.23 -10.97 -16.07
N LYS A 42 -12.04 -9.81 -15.37
CA LYS A 42 -12.93 -8.66 -15.49
C LYS A 42 -12.22 -7.46 -16.13
N LYS A 43 -12.26 -7.39 -17.47
CA LYS A 43 -11.69 -6.28 -18.26
C LYS A 43 -12.76 -5.22 -18.51
N VAL A 44 -12.76 -4.14 -17.73
CA VAL A 44 -13.73 -3.03 -17.78
C VAL A 44 -13.08 -1.65 -17.64
N ALA A 45 -11.77 -1.60 -17.46
CA ALA A 45 -10.99 -0.38 -17.36
C ALA A 45 -10.20 -0.14 -18.66
N TYR A 46 -9.66 1.06 -18.81
CA TYR A 46 -8.70 1.37 -19.87
C TYR A 46 -7.37 0.64 -19.60
N GLU A 47 -6.88 -0.05 -20.62
CA GLU A 47 -5.55 -0.68 -20.59
C GLU A 47 -4.49 0.37 -20.90
N MET A 48 -3.58 0.58 -19.97
CA MET A 48 -2.52 1.59 -20.10
C MET A 48 -1.51 1.20 -21.17
N THR A 49 -1.20 2.15 -22.06
CA THR A 49 -0.04 2.06 -22.97
C THR A 49 1.26 2.28 -22.20
N ASP A 50 2.40 2.04 -22.85
CA ASP A 50 3.72 2.31 -22.26
C ASP A 50 3.91 3.81 -21.98
N ASN A 51 3.35 4.68 -22.82
CA ASN A 51 3.37 6.12 -22.59
C ASN A 51 2.53 6.51 -21.37
N ASP A 52 1.34 5.94 -21.22
CA ASP A 52 0.49 6.20 -20.03
C ASP A 52 1.21 5.78 -18.73
N VAL A 53 1.95 4.67 -18.76
CA VAL A 53 2.73 4.22 -17.59
C VAL A 53 3.87 5.20 -17.29
N GLU A 54 4.59 5.64 -18.33
CA GLU A 54 5.69 6.60 -18.15
C GLU A 54 5.17 7.96 -17.66
N ASP A 55 4.07 8.47 -18.21
CA ASP A 55 3.41 9.71 -17.78
C ASP A 55 2.96 9.60 -16.32
N LEU A 56 2.39 8.46 -15.94
CA LEU A 56 1.96 8.23 -14.55
C LEU A 56 3.14 8.20 -13.58
N ILE A 57 4.26 7.54 -13.96
CA ILE A 57 5.50 7.56 -13.17
C ILE A 57 5.96 9.00 -12.98
N GLN A 58 6.02 9.78 -14.06
CA GLN A 58 6.48 11.17 -14.01
C GLN A 58 5.58 12.05 -13.15
N ASN A 59 4.26 11.83 -13.17
CA ASN A 59 3.31 12.54 -12.31
C ASN A 59 3.56 12.21 -10.83
N TYR A 60 3.71 10.95 -10.45
CA TYR A 60 4.07 10.60 -9.07
C TYR A 60 5.39 11.25 -8.62
N VAL A 61 6.40 11.25 -9.47
CA VAL A 61 7.71 11.85 -9.17
C VAL A 61 7.58 13.36 -8.94
N SER A 62 6.85 14.06 -9.81
CA SER A 62 6.57 15.49 -9.69
C SER A 62 5.74 15.83 -8.45
N ASP A 63 4.74 14.99 -8.11
CA ASP A 63 3.93 15.17 -6.92
C ASP A 63 4.75 15.00 -5.64
N ILE A 64 5.66 14.02 -5.59
CA ILE A 64 6.57 13.82 -4.44
C ILE A 64 7.48 15.04 -4.25
N GLU A 65 8.05 15.58 -5.33
CA GLU A 65 8.85 16.80 -5.28
C GLU A 65 8.02 18.00 -4.77
N THR A 66 6.81 18.15 -5.28
CA THR A 66 5.88 19.20 -4.87
C THR A 66 5.53 19.12 -3.39
N ILE A 67 5.25 17.91 -2.88
CA ILE A 67 4.96 17.68 -1.46
C ILE A 67 6.13 18.12 -0.58
N LYS A 68 7.36 17.80 -0.97
CA LYS A 68 8.57 18.29 -0.28
C LYS A 68 8.65 19.82 -0.31
N MET A 69 8.43 20.45 -1.47
CA MET A 69 8.46 21.92 -1.60
C MET A 69 7.39 22.61 -0.77
N LEU A 70 6.25 21.97 -0.56
CA LEU A 70 5.16 22.46 0.31
C LEU A 70 5.47 22.34 1.80
N GLY A 71 6.59 21.71 2.17
CA GLY A 71 7.04 21.59 3.56
C GLY A 71 6.41 20.46 4.35
N PHE A 72 5.89 19.42 3.69
CA PHE A 72 5.52 18.18 4.38
C PHE A 72 6.78 17.45 4.86
N ASP A 73 6.65 16.68 5.94
CA ASP A 73 7.76 15.93 6.54
C ASP A 73 8.07 14.64 5.82
N GLY A 74 7.21 14.19 4.90
CA GLY A 74 7.39 13.00 4.09
C GLY A 74 6.17 12.72 3.20
N VAL A 75 6.25 11.62 2.45
CA VAL A 75 5.19 11.15 1.56
C VAL A 75 4.90 9.67 1.81
N GLU A 76 3.63 9.29 1.74
CA GLU A 76 3.22 7.88 1.69
C GLU A 76 2.64 7.55 0.32
N LEU A 77 3.16 6.51 -0.33
CA LEU A 77 2.62 5.95 -1.57
C LEU A 77 1.58 4.87 -1.23
N HIS A 78 0.35 5.06 -1.69
CA HIS A 78 -0.72 4.08 -1.46
C HIS A 78 -0.65 2.95 -2.48
N GLY A 79 0.08 1.89 -2.13
CA GLY A 79 0.25 0.67 -2.92
C GLY A 79 -0.52 -0.52 -2.36
N ALA A 80 -1.76 -0.31 -1.91
CA ALA A 80 -2.58 -1.29 -1.22
C ALA A 80 -4.01 -1.39 -1.79
N HIS A 81 -4.75 -2.40 -1.37
CA HIS A 81 -6.20 -2.56 -1.47
C HIS A 81 -6.77 -2.61 -2.89
N GLY A 82 -5.94 -2.96 -3.88
CA GLY A 82 -6.36 -3.06 -5.29
C GLY A 82 -6.46 -1.73 -6.02
N TYR A 83 -5.82 -0.65 -5.51
CA TYR A 83 -5.69 0.64 -6.19
C TYR A 83 -4.52 0.64 -7.17
N MET A 84 -4.22 1.75 -7.84
CA MET A 84 -3.34 1.82 -9.02
C MET A 84 -1.98 1.14 -8.82
N ILE A 85 -1.21 1.49 -7.80
CA ILE A 85 0.12 0.89 -7.57
C ILE A 85 -0.03 -0.60 -7.27
N ASP A 86 -0.99 -0.98 -6.44
CA ASP A 86 -1.28 -2.37 -6.10
C ASP A 86 -1.75 -3.19 -7.31
N GLN A 87 -2.42 -2.58 -8.29
CA GLN A 87 -2.81 -3.24 -9.54
C GLN A 87 -1.61 -3.63 -10.40
N PHE A 88 -0.46 -2.96 -10.27
CA PHE A 88 0.79 -3.42 -10.87
C PHE A 88 1.37 -4.61 -10.11
N PHE A 89 1.22 -4.67 -8.80
CA PHE A 89 1.69 -5.79 -7.97
C PHE A 89 0.84 -7.05 -8.14
N TRP A 90 -0.46 -6.88 -8.35
CA TRP A 90 -1.44 -7.97 -8.37
C TRP A 90 -1.46 -8.68 -9.72
N ARG A 91 -1.06 -9.96 -9.73
CA ARG A 91 -0.93 -10.79 -10.95
C ARG A 91 -2.23 -10.94 -11.75
N ASP A 92 -3.39 -10.85 -11.09
CA ASP A 92 -4.69 -10.96 -11.74
C ASP A 92 -5.10 -9.70 -12.49
N THR A 93 -4.54 -8.54 -12.15
CA THR A 93 -4.79 -7.26 -12.82
C THR A 93 -3.65 -6.81 -13.72
N ASN A 94 -2.43 -7.33 -13.50
CA ASN A 94 -1.27 -7.03 -14.32
C ASN A 94 -0.86 -8.25 -15.14
N ILE A 95 -1.34 -8.34 -16.37
CA ILE A 95 -0.95 -9.36 -17.36
C ILE A 95 -0.07 -8.80 -18.47
N ARG A 96 0.56 -7.64 -18.25
CA ARG A 96 1.53 -7.04 -19.20
C ARG A 96 2.70 -7.99 -19.44
N LYS A 97 3.29 -7.85 -20.64
CA LYS A 97 4.46 -8.65 -21.08
C LYS A 97 5.72 -7.80 -21.27
N ASP A 98 5.64 -6.54 -20.89
CA ASP A 98 6.75 -5.59 -20.94
C ASP A 98 7.52 -5.55 -19.60
N LYS A 99 8.41 -4.55 -19.46
CA LYS A 99 9.21 -4.33 -18.25
C LYS A 99 8.41 -4.04 -16.97
N TYR A 100 7.11 -3.83 -17.06
CA TYR A 100 6.20 -3.63 -15.93
C TYR A 100 5.22 -4.80 -15.76
N GLY A 101 5.57 -5.97 -16.30
CA GLY A 101 4.72 -7.15 -16.31
C GLY A 101 4.51 -7.80 -14.95
N LYS A 102 3.77 -8.90 -14.97
CA LYS A 102 3.39 -9.66 -13.77
C LYS A 102 4.47 -10.59 -13.22
N GLU A 103 5.54 -10.80 -13.99
CA GLU A 103 6.64 -11.69 -13.55
C GLU A 103 7.23 -11.19 -12.22
N GLU A 104 7.80 -12.09 -11.44
CA GLU A 104 8.20 -11.85 -10.05
C GLU A 104 9.11 -10.63 -9.91
N ASP A 105 10.10 -10.53 -10.79
CA ASP A 105 11.10 -9.47 -10.82
C ASP A 105 10.62 -8.16 -11.48
N LEU A 106 9.45 -8.17 -12.14
CA LEU A 106 8.94 -7.03 -12.90
C LEU A 106 7.75 -6.33 -12.22
N ARG A 107 6.93 -7.04 -11.44
CA ARG A 107 5.69 -6.49 -10.87
C ARG A 107 5.91 -5.33 -9.91
N THR A 108 7.09 -5.22 -9.29
CA THR A 108 7.45 -4.09 -8.40
C THR A 108 8.09 -2.93 -9.15
N LYS A 109 8.48 -3.13 -10.40
CA LYS A 109 9.29 -2.18 -11.17
C LYS A 109 8.65 -0.82 -11.35
N PHE A 110 7.32 -0.77 -11.53
CA PHE A 110 6.58 0.49 -11.61
C PHE A 110 6.83 1.37 -10.37
N LEU A 111 6.65 0.81 -9.17
CA LEU A 111 6.91 1.52 -7.93
C LEU A 111 8.39 1.84 -7.74
N CYS A 112 9.29 0.88 -8.03
CA CYS A 112 10.73 1.09 -7.87
C CYS A 112 11.24 2.23 -8.77
N GLU A 113 10.72 2.38 -9.98
CA GLU A 113 11.07 3.51 -10.85
C GLU A 113 10.55 4.84 -10.29
N ILE A 114 9.34 4.91 -9.74
CA ILE A 114 8.82 6.10 -9.06
C ILE A 114 9.75 6.50 -7.92
N VAL A 115 10.02 5.56 -7.01
CA VAL A 115 10.85 5.83 -5.82
C VAL A 115 12.27 6.24 -6.20
N SER A 116 12.93 5.50 -7.10
CA SER A 116 14.31 5.78 -7.52
C SER A 116 14.45 7.13 -8.23
N ARG A 117 13.47 7.52 -9.06
CA ARG A 117 13.45 8.82 -9.73
C ARG A 117 13.14 9.95 -8.74
N ALA A 118 12.15 9.80 -7.87
CA ALA A 118 11.83 10.76 -6.85
C ALA A 118 13.00 11.00 -5.89
N ARG A 119 13.71 9.93 -5.49
CA ARG A 119 14.87 10.01 -4.59
C ARG A 119 15.97 10.93 -5.12
N LYS A 120 16.16 10.98 -6.46
CA LYS A 120 17.13 11.89 -7.10
C LYS A 120 16.76 13.37 -6.94
N LEU A 121 15.46 13.69 -6.79
CA LEU A 121 14.95 15.04 -6.62
C LEU A 121 14.83 15.43 -5.14
N VAL A 122 14.33 14.52 -4.31
CA VAL A 122 14.07 14.83 -2.90
C VAL A 122 15.25 14.50 -1.98
N GLY A 123 16.27 13.77 -2.45
CA GLY A 123 17.42 13.36 -1.63
C GLY A 123 17.05 12.26 -0.63
N ASN A 124 18.01 11.92 0.26
CA ASN A 124 17.85 10.80 1.20
C ASN A 124 17.18 11.20 2.52
N ASP A 125 17.10 12.50 2.81
CA ASP A 125 16.56 13.01 4.08
C ASP A 125 15.04 13.20 4.06
N PHE A 126 14.39 13.04 2.91
CA PHE A 126 12.94 13.14 2.78
C PHE A 126 12.31 11.75 2.79
N PRO A 127 11.60 11.34 3.87
CA PRO A 127 11.04 10.00 3.98
C PRO A 127 10.03 9.67 2.90
N ILE A 128 10.19 8.51 2.25
CA ILE A 128 9.22 7.91 1.32
C ILE A 128 8.72 6.62 1.96
N MET A 129 7.42 6.58 2.24
CA MET A 129 6.71 5.45 2.82
C MET A 129 5.96 4.66 1.76
N LEU A 130 5.88 3.35 1.89
CA LEU A 130 4.96 2.52 1.12
C LEU A 130 3.90 1.91 2.03
N ARG A 131 2.62 2.19 1.77
CA ARG A 131 1.52 1.41 2.31
C ARG A 131 1.16 0.30 1.34
N PHE A 132 1.13 -0.95 1.82
CA PHE A 132 0.80 -2.13 1.04
C PHE A 132 -0.09 -3.10 1.82
N SER A 133 -0.73 -4.04 1.12
CA SER A 133 -1.61 -5.05 1.74
C SER A 133 -1.54 -6.37 0.99
N GLN A 134 -1.81 -7.48 1.67
CA GLN A 134 -2.04 -8.77 1.04
C GLN A 134 -3.36 -8.77 0.27
N TRP A 135 -4.44 -8.38 0.93
CA TRP A 135 -5.81 -8.42 0.43
C TRP A 135 -6.16 -7.25 -0.49
N LYS A 136 -7.21 -7.40 -1.30
CA LYS A 136 -7.74 -6.39 -2.23
C LYS A 136 -9.23 -6.14 -1.95
N GLN A 137 -9.72 -4.92 -2.18
CA GLN A 137 -11.15 -4.61 -2.03
C GLN A 137 -12.03 -5.40 -3.01
N GLN A 138 -11.48 -5.73 -4.17
CA GLN A 138 -12.15 -6.50 -5.21
C GLN A 138 -12.15 -8.00 -4.93
N ASP A 139 -11.26 -8.45 -4.05
CA ASP A 139 -11.06 -9.85 -3.67
C ASP A 139 -10.35 -9.93 -2.31
N TYR A 140 -11.11 -10.20 -1.26
CA TYR A 140 -10.58 -10.26 0.10
C TYR A 140 -9.72 -11.49 0.37
N GLU A 141 -9.83 -12.52 -0.46
CA GLU A 141 -9.03 -13.75 -0.37
C GLU A 141 -7.75 -13.67 -1.22
N ALA A 142 -7.58 -12.58 -1.97
CA ALA A 142 -6.35 -12.37 -2.74
C ALA A 142 -5.14 -12.25 -1.81
N LEU A 143 -4.06 -12.91 -2.20
CA LEU A 143 -2.77 -12.83 -1.54
C LEU A 143 -1.75 -12.23 -2.50
N LEU A 144 -1.10 -11.17 -2.05
CA LEU A 144 -0.01 -10.53 -2.79
C LEU A 144 1.25 -11.42 -2.78
N ALA A 145 1.53 -12.01 -1.64
CA ALA A 145 2.66 -12.90 -1.36
C ALA A 145 2.18 -14.04 -0.46
N PRO A 146 1.95 -15.25 -1.00
CA PRO A 146 1.37 -16.36 -0.24
C PRO A 146 2.36 -17.05 0.72
N SER A 147 3.66 -16.79 0.63
CA SER A 147 4.69 -17.33 1.52
C SER A 147 5.65 -16.26 2.01
N PRO A 148 6.44 -16.54 3.08
CA PRO A 148 7.53 -15.65 3.50
C PRO A 148 8.55 -15.36 2.41
N GLU A 149 8.88 -16.34 1.58
CA GLU A 149 9.82 -16.23 0.47
C GLU A 149 9.27 -15.33 -0.64
N ASP A 150 7.97 -15.44 -0.94
CA ASP A 150 7.29 -14.55 -1.89
C ASP A 150 7.27 -13.11 -1.35
N LEU A 151 7.08 -12.94 -0.04
CA LEU A 151 7.09 -11.62 0.60
C LEU A 151 8.49 -11.00 0.56
N GLU A 152 9.54 -11.78 0.80
CA GLU A 152 10.93 -11.34 0.68
C GLU A 152 11.25 -10.92 -0.75
N THR A 153 10.88 -11.74 -1.74
CA THR A 153 11.05 -11.43 -3.17
C THR A 153 10.31 -10.15 -3.58
N PHE A 154 9.13 -9.90 -2.99
CA PHE A 154 8.37 -8.68 -3.23
C PHE A 154 8.99 -7.45 -2.56
N LEU A 155 9.35 -7.53 -1.29
CA LEU A 155 9.82 -6.38 -0.51
C LEU A 155 11.27 -5.98 -0.82
N GLY A 156 12.14 -6.93 -1.18
CA GLY A 156 13.55 -6.69 -1.44
C GLY A 156 13.81 -5.57 -2.45
N PRO A 157 13.34 -5.70 -3.71
CA PRO A 157 13.54 -4.65 -4.72
C PRO A 157 12.96 -3.29 -4.33
N ILE A 158 11.82 -3.29 -3.61
CA ILE A 158 11.17 -2.07 -3.13
C ILE A 158 12.05 -1.40 -2.06
N SER A 159 12.57 -2.17 -1.12
CA SER A 159 13.48 -1.69 -0.08
C SER A 159 14.74 -1.07 -0.69
N ASP A 160 15.33 -1.74 -1.69
CA ASP A 160 16.55 -1.31 -2.39
C ASP A 160 16.31 -0.05 -3.26
N SER A 161 15.08 0.17 -3.73
CA SER A 161 14.73 1.35 -4.52
C SER A 161 14.77 2.66 -3.73
N GLY A 162 14.75 2.58 -2.39
CA GLY A 162 14.85 3.76 -1.51
C GLY A 162 13.57 4.06 -0.70
N VAL A 163 12.67 3.09 -0.53
CA VAL A 163 11.57 3.19 0.47
C VAL A 163 12.20 3.15 1.86
N ASP A 164 11.80 4.10 2.73
CA ASP A 164 12.33 4.24 4.08
C ASP A 164 11.49 3.54 5.13
N VAL A 165 10.16 3.55 4.95
CA VAL A 165 9.20 3.02 5.92
C VAL A 165 8.14 2.18 5.21
N PHE A 166 7.79 1.04 5.79
CA PHE A 166 6.71 0.19 5.32
C PHE A 166 5.49 0.31 6.22
N HIS A 167 4.32 0.55 5.63
CA HIS A 167 3.02 0.58 6.31
C HIS A 167 2.21 -0.66 5.90
N ALA A 168 2.31 -1.70 6.72
CA ALA A 168 1.66 -2.99 6.48
C ALA A 168 0.18 -2.92 6.84
N SER A 169 -0.69 -2.83 5.83
CA SER A 169 -2.13 -2.66 6.01
C SER A 169 -2.84 -3.99 6.10
N THR A 170 -3.20 -4.39 7.33
CA THR A 170 -4.02 -5.58 7.61
C THR A 170 -5.45 -5.21 7.96
N ARG A 171 -6.36 -6.20 7.98
CA ARG A 171 -7.73 -6.05 8.49
C ARG A 171 -7.73 -6.11 10.02
N ARG A 172 -6.92 -7.01 10.58
CA ARG A 172 -6.76 -7.24 12.03
C ARG A 172 -5.28 -7.41 12.34
N TYR A 173 -4.72 -6.53 13.15
CA TYR A 173 -3.30 -6.53 13.49
C TYR A 173 -2.83 -7.79 14.24
N TRP A 174 -3.76 -8.49 14.91
CA TRP A 174 -3.46 -9.66 15.76
C TRP A 174 -3.43 -10.98 15.00
N GLU A 175 -3.80 -11.00 13.73
CA GLU A 175 -3.79 -12.22 12.90
C GLU A 175 -2.36 -12.49 12.41
N PRO A 176 -1.82 -13.72 12.64
CA PRO A 176 -0.59 -14.15 12.02
C PRO A 176 -0.69 -14.14 10.51
N GLU A 177 0.39 -13.73 9.83
CA GLU A 177 0.40 -13.67 8.37
C GLU A 177 0.60 -15.04 7.71
N PHE A 178 1.50 -15.84 8.26
CA PHE A 178 1.84 -17.15 7.69
C PHE A 178 1.73 -18.25 8.74
N GLU A 179 1.35 -19.45 8.30
CA GLU A 179 1.24 -20.63 9.14
C GLU A 179 2.58 -20.95 9.83
N GLY A 180 2.52 -21.37 11.09
CA GLY A 180 3.70 -21.69 11.87
C GLY A 180 4.48 -20.50 12.45
N SER A 181 3.95 -19.28 12.29
CA SER A 181 4.51 -18.05 12.86
C SER A 181 3.44 -17.27 13.63
N ASN A 182 3.88 -16.50 14.65
CA ASN A 182 3.00 -15.55 15.34
C ASN A 182 3.12 -14.11 14.79
N LEU A 183 4.03 -13.86 13.85
CA LEU A 183 4.23 -12.54 13.28
C LEU A 183 3.09 -12.20 12.31
N ASN A 184 2.54 -11.01 12.47
CA ASN A 184 1.62 -10.41 11.49
C ASN A 184 2.41 -9.87 10.28
N LEU A 185 1.72 -9.28 9.31
CA LEU A 185 2.35 -8.73 8.10
C LEU A 185 3.42 -7.68 8.42
N ALA A 186 3.21 -6.83 9.44
CA ALA A 186 4.19 -5.82 9.85
C ALA A 186 5.45 -6.48 10.45
N GLY A 187 5.27 -7.48 11.31
CA GLY A 187 6.39 -8.22 11.90
C GLY A 187 7.24 -8.95 10.86
N TRP A 188 6.61 -9.57 9.87
CA TRP A 188 7.33 -10.17 8.76
C TRP A 188 8.05 -9.14 7.90
N THR A 189 7.40 -7.99 7.62
CA THR A 189 7.99 -6.90 6.86
C THR A 189 9.25 -6.36 7.53
N LYS A 190 9.18 -6.09 8.85
CA LYS A 190 10.33 -5.64 9.63
C LYS A 190 11.47 -6.66 9.64
N LYS A 191 11.12 -7.94 9.84
CA LYS A 191 12.10 -9.04 9.83
C LYS A 191 12.84 -9.15 8.49
N ILE A 192 12.12 -8.99 7.36
CA ILE A 192 12.67 -9.11 6.00
C ILE A 192 13.50 -7.88 5.64
N THR A 193 12.96 -6.67 5.87
CA THR A 193 13.55 -5.43 5.36
C THR A 193 14.51 -4.76 6.32
N ASN A 194 14.41 -5.06 7.61
CA ASN A 194 15.10 -4.36 8.71
C ASN A 194 14.86 -2.83 8.66
N LYS A 195 13.71 -2.39 8.15
CA LYS A 195 13.30 -0.98 8.08
C LYS A 195 12.18 -0.68 9.06
N PRO A 196 12.02 0.59 9.46
CA PRO A 196 10.88 1.03 10.26
C PRO A 196 9.56 0.57 9.63
N THR A 197 8.70 0.00 10.45
CA THR A 197 7.45 -0.60 10.00
C THR A 197 6.28 -0.15 10.85
N ILE A 198 5.17 0.18 10.18
CA ILE A 198 3.90 0.58 10.78
C ILE A 198 2.93 -0.58 10.68
N THR A 199 2.32 -0.98 11.79
CA THR A 199 1.17 -1.90 11.79
C THR A 199 -0.15 -1.14 11.84
N VAL A 200 -1.19 -1.69 11.22
CA VAL A 200 -2.57 -1.18 11.26
C VAL A 200 -3.57 -2.31 11.06
N GLY A 201 -4.76 -2.16 11.62
CA GLY A 201 -5.88 -3.07 11.43
C GLY A 201 -6.68 -3.22 12.70
N SER A 202 -7.87 -2.62 12.77
CA SER A 202 -8.81 -2.72 13.90
C SER A 202 -8.21 -2.42 15.28
N VAL A 203 -7.26 -1.48 15.33
CA VAL A 203 -6.62 -1.08 16.60
C VAL A 203 -7.67 -0.51 17.56
N GLY A 204 -7.76 -1.09 18.76
CA GLY A 204 -8.76 -0.71 19.78
C GLY A 204 -10.19 -1.18 19.50
N LEU A 205 -10.39 -2.04 18.49
CA LEU A 205 -11.69 -2.60 18.11
C LEU A 205 -11.66 -4.14 18.15
N ASP A 206 -12.82 -4.77 18.38
CA ASP A 206 -12.98 -6.23 18.42
C ASP A 206 -13.31 -6.86 17.06
N SER A 207 -13.61 -6.03 16.06
CA SER A 207 -13.98 -6.46 14.70
C SER A 207 -13.33 -5.60 13.63
N ASP A 208 -13.31 -6.10 12.39
CA ASP A 208 -12.76 -5.34 11.29
C ASP A 208 -13.75 -4.30 10.74
N PHE A 209 -13.17 -3.26 10.13
CA PHE A 209 -13.91 -2.14 9.54
C PHE A 209 -14.90 -2.57 8.43
N ILE A 210 -14.65 -3.68 7.75
CA ILE A 210 -15.47 -4.14 6.64
C ILE A 210 -16.77 -4.74 7.16
N GLY A 211 -16.74 -5.46 8.29
CA GLY A 211 -17.93 -5.94 8.99
C GLY A 211 -18.91 -4.81 9.32
N LEU A 212 -18.38 -3.60 9.59
CA LEU A 212 -19.19 -2.41 9.87
C LEU A 212 -19.91 -1.86 8.63
N TYR A 213 -19.30 -1.98 7.44
CA TYR A 213 -19.88 -1.47 6.20
C TYR A 213 -20.86 -2.44 5.52
N VAL A 214 -20.64 -3.74 5.67
CA VAL A 214 -21.41 -4.79 4.97
C VAL A 214 -22.41 -5.48 5.89
N GLY A 215 -22.22 -5.41 7.20
CA GLY A 215 -23.07 -6.02 8.23
C GLY A 215 -23.68 -4.99 9.18
N ASN A 216 -24.71 -5.40 9.91
CA ASN A 216 -25.31 -4.61 11.00
C ASN A 216 -24.49 -4.70 12.31
N ASP A 217 -23.27 -5.16 12.26
CA ASP A 217 -22.44 -5.38 13.43
C ASP A 217 -21.81 -4.06 13.89
N LYS A 218 -21.92 -3.76 15.15
CA LYS A 218 -21.22 -2.66 15.80
C LYS A 218 -19.87 -3.18 16.29
N ALA A 219 -18.77 -2.55 15.88
CA ALA A 219 -17.50 -2.78 16.54
C ALA A 219 -17.56 -2.24 17.97
N ASN A 220 -17.13 -3.05 18.92
CA ASN A 220 -16.95 -2.60 20.29
C ASN A 220 -15.48 -2.23 20.53
N THR A 221 -15.25 -1.43 21.55
CA THR A 221 -13.88 -1.15 21.99
C THR A 221 -13.23 -2.42 22.53
N SER A 222 -11.98 -2.63 22.17
CA SER A 222 -11.19 -3.76 22.62
C SER A 222 -9.89 -3.31 23.28
N SER A 223 -9.33 -4.19 24.11
CA SER A 223 -8.05 -3.95 24.76
C SER A 223 -6.91 -3.94 23.73
N ILE A 224 -5.99 -2.98 23.88
CA ILE A 224 -4.75 -2.92 23.09
C ILE A 224 -3.59 -3.68 23.73
N LYS A 225 -3.84 -4.51 24.77
CA LYS A 225 -2.79 -5.22 25.51
C LYS A 225 -1.93 -6.08 24.58
N SER A 226 -2.55 -6.87 23.69
CA SER A 226 -1.82 -7.69 22.72
C SER A 226 -0.94 -6.85 21.77
N LEU A 227 -1.43 -5.68 21.38
CA LEU A 227 -0.67 -4.74 20.54
C LEU A 227 0.60 -4.24 21.27
N VAL A 228 0.46 -3.90 22.56
CA VAL A 228 1.59 -3.48 23.41
C VAL A 228 2.58 -4.63 23.57
N GLU A 229 2.11 -5.86 23.84
CA GLU A 229 2.97 -7.05 23.93
C GLU A 229 3.73 -7.32 22.60
N MET A 230 3.12 -7.10 21.44
CA MET A 230 3.79 -7.22 20.14
C MET A 230 4.84 -6.11 19.95
N PHE A 231 4.53 -4.88 20.36
CA PHE A 231 5.48 -3.77 20.35
C PHE A 231 6.68 -4.01 21.27
N ASP A 232 6.45 -4.53 22.48
CA ASP A 232 7.51 -4.88 23.42
C ASP A 232 8.45 -6.00 22.90
N ARG A 233 7.94 -6.84 21.98
CA ARG A 233 8.75 -7.82 21.23
C ARG A 233 9.40 -7.26 19.98
N GLU A 234 9.30 -5.95 19.75
CA GLU A 234 9.88 -5.23 18.59
C GLU A 234 9.37 -5.75 17.23
N GLU A 235 8.13 -6.24 17.16
CA GLU A 235 7.55 -6.75 15.91
C GLU A 235 7.25 -5.65 14.89
N PHE A 236 7.09 -4.40 15.34
CA PHE A 236 6.93 -3.20 14.51
C PHE A 236 7.40 -1.96 15.30
N ASP A 237 7.48 -0.79 14.65
CA ASP A 237 8.01 0.45 15.24
C ASP A 237 6.92 1.48 15.53
N MET A 238 5.82 1.45 14.76
CA MET A 238 4.72 2.43 14.86
C MET A 238 3.38 1.74 14.66
N VAL A 239 2.33 2.39 15.14
CA VAL A 239 0.94 1.94 15.03
C VAL A 239 0.12 3.03 14.34
N ALA A 240 -0.57 2.68 13.26
CA ALA A 240 -1.55 3.55 12.66
C ALA A 240 -2.94 3.30 13.28
N VAL A 241 -3.60 4.37 13.69
CA VAL A 241 -4.92 4.34 14.30
C VAL A 241 -5.87 5.20 13.47
N GLY A 242 -6.99 4.65 13.07
CA GLY A 242 -7.98 5.33 12.24
C GLY A 242 -9.36 5.36 12.88
N SER A 243 -10.19 4.39 12.54
CA SER A 243 -11.64 4.37 12.85
C SER A 243 -12.01 4.52 14.33
N CYS A 244 -11.13 4.13 15.26
CA CYS A 244 -11.41 4.26 16.69
C CYS A 244 -11.25 5.70 17.22
N LEU A 245 -10.79 6.64 16.38
CA LEU A 245 -10.69 8.06 16.71
C LEU A 245 -11.91 8.86 16.23
N LEU A 246 -12.83 8.21 15.53
CA LEU A 246 -14.09 8.78 15.02
C LEU A 246 -15.26 8.42 15.91
#